data_a77dfacb1e6af4449656c392a347794d
#
_entry.id   a77dfacb1e6af4449656c392a347794d
#
_cell.length_a   1.000
_cell.length_b   1.000
_cell.length_c   1.000
_cell.angle_alpha   90.00
_cell.angle_beta   90.00
_cell.angle_gamma   90.00
#
_symmetry.space_group_name_H-M   'P 1'
#
loop_
_entity.id
_entity.type
_entity.pdbx_description
1 polymer ?
#
loop_
_entity_poly.entity_id
_entity_poly.type
_entity_poly.pdbx_seq_one_letter_code
_entity_poly.pdbx_strand_id
1 'polypeptide(L)'
;AQLKESYGEPKDGWMNKIFWGDNLQVMSHMLKDYRGKIDLVYIDPPFDSKADYKKEIKLKNTKIKGDALAFEEKQYGDIWLNDEYIQFMYERISILKELMSENGTIYVHCDWHRNHILRFLLDEVFGAENFQNEIIWCYTGASQTKSRFTQKHDTIIVYKKGVKSIFNWKDVLIPYSEETIARTNRGAGDNGLYGDDDAEEKHKNRLNKGGKIPEDWWTDINRIQGNGLEKLNYPTQKPQSLLERIIKASSNEGDLVFDCFMGSGTTQSVAMKLGRRFIGADINLGAIQTTTKRLISAMKELDDK
;
A
#
# COMPACT_ATOMS: atom_id res chain seq x y z
N ALA A 1 15.39 -21.43 17.84
CA ALA A 1 14.52 -22.34 18.62
C ALA A 1 13.40 -21.54 19.32
N GLN A 2 13.73 -20.47 20.08
CA GLN A 2 12.71 -19.65 20.76
C GLN A 2 11.71 -18.98 19.81
N LEU A 3 12.13 -18.59 18.60
CA LEU A 3 11.26 -18.00 17.59
C LEU A 3 10.22 -18.99 17.05
N LYS A 4 10.57 -20.27 16.89
CA LYS A 4 9.63 -21.30 16.45
C LYS A 4 8.48 -21.52 17.43
N GLU A 5 8.78 -21.57 18.72
CA GLU A 5 7.77 -21.76 19.77
C GLU A 5 6.82 -20.57 19.92
N SER A 6 7.30 -19.35 19.58
CA SER A 6 6.50 -18.12 19.73
C SER A 6 5.59 -17.81 18.55
N TYR A 7 5.88 -18.32 17.33
CA TYR A 7 5.22 -17.92 16.08
C TYR A 7 4.68 -19.09 15.25
N GLY A 8 4.62 -20.29 15.79
CA GLY A 8 4.09 -21.48 15.13
C GLY A 8 5.09 -22.18 14.22
N GLU A 9 4.63 -23.22 13.55
CA GLU A 9 5.42 -24.02 12.62
C GLU A 9 5.30 -23.50 11.18
N PRO A 10 6.32 -23.69 10.34
CA PRO A 10 6.26 -23.35 8.92
C PRO A 10 5.08 -24.06 8.22
N LYS A 11 4.29 -23.34 7.47
CA LYS A 11 3.25 -23.90 6.60
C LYS A 11 3.83 -24.10 5.20
N ASP A 12 3.79 -25.32 4.69
CA ASP A 12 4.36 -25.68 3.37
C ASP A 12 5.84 -25.27 3.20
N GLY A 13 6.63 -25.37 4.29
CA GLY A 13 8.03 -24.96 4.30
C GLY A 13 8.26 -23.45 4.32
N TRP A 14 7.21 -22.64 4.40
CA TRP A 14 7.27 -21.18 4.45
C TRP A 14 6.98 -20.66 5.86
N MET A 15 7.77 -19.67 6.27
CA MET A 15 7.53 -18.83 7.44
C MET A 15 7.63 -17.36 7.01
N ASN A 16 6.61 -16.57 7.33
CA ASN A 16 6.63 -15.12 7.12
C ASN A 16 7.78 -14.47 7.89
N LYS A 17 8.37 -13.41 7.34
CA LYS A 17 9.61 -12.82 7.87
C LYS A 17 9.46 -11.32 8.10
N ILE A 18 10.05 -10.87 9.21
CA ILE A 18 10.26 -9.46 9.52
C ILE A 18 11.75 -9.26 9.78
N PHE A 19 12.34 -8.27 9.12
CA PHE A 19 13.73 -7.89 9.30
C PHE A 19 13.85 -6.54 9.99
N TRP A 20 14.66 -6.47 11.02
CA TRP A 20 15.03 -5.21 11.64
C TRP A 20 16.41 -4.79 11.12
N GLY A 21 16.45 -3.67 10.39
CA GLY A 21 17.68 -3.14 9.81
C GLY A 21 17.44 -2.16 8.67
N ASP A 22 18.51 -1.57 8.16
CA ASP A 22 18.46 -0.77 6.93
C ASP A 22 17.98 -1.61 5.76
N ASN A 23 16.97 -1.12 5.05
CA ASN A 23 16.30 -1.89 4.01
C ASN A 23 17.19 -2.17 2.80
N LEU A 24 18.16 -1.32 2.48
CA LEU A 24 19.12 -1.59 1.40
C LEU A 24 20.00 -2.80 1.75
N GLN A 25 20.48 -2.88 3.00
CA GLN A 25 21.26 -4.03 3.49
C GLN A 25 20.41 -5.28 3.53
N VAL A 26 19.18 -5.20 4.09
CA VAL A 26 18.25 -6.33 4.13
C VAL A 26 17.98 -6.86 2.73
N MET A 27 17.63 -6.00 1.77
CA MET A 27 17.35 -6.40 0.39
C MET A 27 18.58 -6.97 -0.32
N SER A 28 19.78 -6.43 -0.05
CA SER A 28 21.04 -6.98 -0.58
C SER A 28 21.28 -8.42 -0.12
N HIS A 29 21.01 -8.73 1.15
CA HIS A 29 21.07 -10.11 1.66
C HIS A 29 19.96 -10.99 1.07
N MET A 30 18.78 -10.45 0.84
CA MET A 30 17.65 -11.17 0.26
C MET A 30 17.89 -11.60 -1.19
N LEU A 31 18.76 -10.91 -1.94
CA LEU A 31 19.06 -11.26 -3.35
C LEU A 31 19.50 -12.70 -3.51
N LYS A 32 20.21 -13.25 -2.54
CA LYS A 32 20.68 -14.64 -2.57
C LYS A 32 19.54 -15.66 -2.68
N ASP A 33 18.46 -15.43 -1.91
CA ASP A 33 17.39 -16.42 -1.75
C ASP A 33 16.08 -16.02 -2.43
N TYR A 34 15.90 -14.71 -2.71
CA TYR A 34 14.63 -14.12 -3.17
C TYR A 34 14.69 -13.39 -4.51
N ARG A 35 15.82 -13.41 -5.24
CA ARG A 35 15.90 -12.83 -6.59
C ARG A 35 14.82 -13.44 -7.49
N GLY A 36 14.01 -12.58 -8.10
CA GLY A 36 12.96 -13.00 -9.02
C GLY A 36 11.77 -13.72 -8.36
N LYS A 37 11.54 -13.57 -7.03
CA LYS A 37 10.50 -14.33 -6.32
C LYS A 37 9.38 -13.49 -5.70
N ILE A 38 9.50 -12.17 -5.65
CA ILE A 38 8.50 -11.30 -5.04
C ILE A 38 7.46 -10.92 -6.07
N ASP A 39 6.20 -11.25 -5.81
CA ASP A 39 5.09 -11.03 -6.73
C ASP A 39 4.47 -9.66 -6.59
N LEU A 40 4.44 -9.11 -5.38
CA LEU A 40 3.91 -7.78 -5.11
C LEU A 40 4.84 -7.02 -4.16
N VAL A 41 5.22 -5.81 -4.57
CA VAL A 41 5.90 -4.84 -3.73
C VAL A 41 4.97 -3.67 -3.45
N TYR A 42 4.79 -3.31 -2.19
CA TYR A 42 4.21 -2.04 -1.77
C TYR A 42 5.21 -1.33 -0.88
N ILE A 43 5.49 -0.07 -1.16
CA ILE A 43 6.36 0.78 -0.33
C ILE A 43 5.75 2.16 -0.11
N ASP A 44 5.95 2.67 1.10
CA ASP A 44 5.56 4.00 1.56
C ASP A 44 6.81 4.69 2.13
N PRO A 45 7.77 5.12 1.26
CA PRO A 45 9.03 5.70 1.69
C PRO A 45 8.83 7.06 2.36
N PRO A 46 9.80 7.56 3.14
CA PRO A 46 9.71 8.89 3.72
C PRO A 46 9.56 9.97 2.64
N PHE A 47 8.64 10.93 2.88
CA PHE A 47 8.24 11.96 1.88
C PHE A 47 9.07 13.26 1.96
N ASP A 48 10.06 13.35 2.86
CA ASP A 48 10.81 14.59 3.12
C ASP A 48 9.88 15.79 3.42
N SER A 49 8.83 15.54 4.19
CA SER A 49 7.78 16.53 4.44
C SER A 49 8.20 17.65 5.40
N LYS A 50 9.45 17.62 5.92
CA LYS A 50 9.96 18.54 6.98
C LYS A 50 9.02 18.65 8.20
N ALA A 51 8.12 17.69 8.37
CA ALA A 51 7.19 17.65 9.47
C ALA A 51 7.91 17.12 10.72
N ASP A 52 8.12 18.00 11.69
CA ASP A 52 8.64 17.67 13.04
C ASP A 52 7.63 16.78 13.78
N TYR A 53 7.68 15.47 13.58
CA TYR A 53 6.84 14.51 14.34
C TYR A 53 7.44 14.29 15.74
N LYS A 54 7.17 15.20 16.67
CA LYS A 54 7.54 15.06 18.09
C LYS A 54 6.48 14.29 18.84
N LYS A 55 6.80 13.10 19.33
CA LYS A 55 5.93 12.33 20.24
C LYS A 55 6.10 12.83 21.66
N GLU A 56 5.05 13.44 22.24
CA GLU A 56 4.98 13.67 23.70
C GLU A 56 4.64 12.40 24.41
N ILE A 57 5.57 11.82 25.16
CA ILE A 57 5.31 10.73 26.09
C ILE A 57 4.91 11.35 27.44
N LYS A 58 3.64 11.23 27.81
CA LYS A 58 3.15 11.59 29.15
C LYS A 58 3.45 10.45 30.12
N LEU A 59 4.52 10.54 30.85
CA LEU A 59 4.68 9.79 32.11
C LEU A 59 3.98 10.55 33.24
N LYS A 60 3.34 9.82 34.16
CA LYS A 60 2.68 10.44 35.32
C LYS A 60 3.62 11.46 35.96
N ASN A 61 3.23 12.74 35.88
CA ASN A 61 3.88 13.93 36.46
C ASN A 61 5.20 14.46 35.85
N THR A 62 5.65 13.99 34.69
CA THR A 62 6.81 14.62 34.03
C THR A 62 6.64 14.57 32.50
N LYS A 63 6.69 15.74 31.83
CA LYS A 63 6.75 15.83 30.36
C LYS A 63 8.16 15.50 29.94
N ILE A 64 8.41 14.28 29.51
CA ILE A 64 9.65 13.94 28.81
C ILE A 64 9.35 14.06 27.31
N LYS A 65 9.96 15.01 26.65
CA LYS A 65 10.00 15.04 25.17
C LYS A 65 10.89 13.88 24.74
N GLY A 66 10.25 12.80 24.30
CA GLY A 66 10.97 11.61 23.85
C GLY A 66 11.34 11.73 22.38
N ASP A 67 12.63 11.74 22.11
CA ASP A 67 13.24 11.77 20.77
C ASP A 67 13.14 10.44 19.99
N ALA A 68 12.28 9.49 20.41
CA ALA A 68 12.24 8.17 19.79
C ALA A 68 11.71 8.19 18.34
N LEU A 69 10.82 9.15 17.99
CA LEU A 69 10.41 9.40 16.60
C LEU A 69 11.33 10.44 15.92
N ALA A 70 11.89 11.37 16.70
CA ALA A 70 12.93 12.27 16.23
C ALA A 70 14.21 11.51 15.82
N PHE A 71 14.44 10.32 16.36
CA PHE A 71 15.57 9.47 15.94
C PHE A 71 15.33 8.84 14.55
N GLU A 72 14.09 8.47 14.22
CA GLU A 72 13.72 8.04 12.86
C GLU A 72 13.84 9.18 11.86
N GLU A 73 13.26 10.32 12.17
CA GLU A 73 13.33 11.50 11.30
C GLU A 73 14.74 12.10 11.22
N LYS A 74 15.53 12.09 12.30
CA LYS A 74 16.92 12.55 12.22
C LYS A 74 17.82 11.63 11.40
N GLN A 75 17.60 10.33 11.39
CA GLN A 75 18.33 9.42 10.49
C GLN A 75 17.99 9.64 9.02
N TYR A 76 16.77 10.11 8.72
CA TYR A 76 16.33 10.42 7.36
C TYR A 76 16.24 11.94 7.10
N GLY A 77 16.00 12.79 8.08
CA GLY A 77 15.70 14.21 7.92
C GLY A 77 16.90 15.16 7.80
N ASP A 78 18.06 14.78 8.29
CA ASP A 78 19.31 15.56 8.12
C ASP A 78 20.05 15.21 6.81
N ILE A 79 19.55 14.24 6.04
CA ILE A 79 20.23 13.65 4.86
C ILE A 79 19.75 14.26 3.54
N TRP A 80 18.56 14.89 3.50
CA TRP A 80 17.90 15.20 2.24
C TRP A 80 18.26 16.58 1.64
N LEU A 81 19.44 16.70 1.08
CA LEU A 81 19.61 17.50 -0.14
C LEU A 81 18.99 16.72 -1.29
N ASN A 82 18.38 17.39 -2.28
CA ASN A 82 17.58 16.72 -3.32
C ASN A 82 18.29 15.53 -3.99
N ASP A 83 19.60 15.63 -4.21
CA ASP A 83 20.39 14.56 -4.85
C ASP A 83 20.51 13.30 -3.99
N GLU A 84 20.56 13.44 -2.67
CA GLU A 84 20.67 12.32 -1.74
C GLU A 84 19.40 11.49 -1.70
N TYR A 85 18.22 12.13 -1.75
CA TYR A 85 16.93 11.42 -1.84
C TYR A 85 16.81 10.62 -3.14
N ILE A 86 17.23 11.23 -4.25
CA ILE A 86 17.21 10.57 -5.57
C ILE A 86 18.08 9.31 -5.52
N GLN A 87 19.33 9.45 -5.03
CA GLN A 87 20.26 8.32 -4.90
C GLN A 87 19.71 7.23 -3.97
N PHE A 88 19.20 7.62 -2.79
CA PHE A 88 18.61 6.72 -1.82
C PHE A 88 17.47 5.88 -2.41
N MET A 89 16.56 6.51 -3.15
CA MET A 89 15.43 5.81 -3.76
C MET A 89 15.86 4.98 -4.97
N TYR A 90 16.79 5.49 -5.79
CA TYR A 90 17.30 4.77 -6.96
C TYR A 90 17.92 3.42 -6.58
N GLU A 91 18.79 3.40 -5.57
CA GLU A 91 19.42 2.15 -5.09
C GLU A 91 18.38 1.12 -4.64
N ARG A 92 17.36 1.57 -3.89
CA ARG A 92 16.32 0.71 -3.36
C ARG A 92 15.38 0.19 -4.44
N ILE A 93 14.92 1.06 -5.33
CA ILE A 93 14.06 0.69 -6.46
C ILE A 93 14.78 -0.28 -7.39
N SER A 94 16.09 -0.10 -7.62
CA SER A 94 16.89 -1.01 -8.44
C SER A 94 16.96 -2.42 -7.84
N ILE A 95 17.20 -2.55 -6.53
CA ILE A 95 17.23 -3.87 -5.88
C ILE A 95 15.82 -4.47 -5.80
N LEU A 96 14.78 -3.67 -5.58
CA LEU A 96 13.39 -4.14 -5.59
C LEU A 96 13.05 -4.79 -6.92
N LYS A 97 13.43 -4.18 -8.05
CA LYS A 97 13.24 -4.76 -9.39
C LYS A 97 13.90 -6.13 -9.51
N GLU A 98 15.13 -6.29 -8.99
CA GLU A 98 15.85 -7.58 -9.01
C GLU A 98 15.16 -8.66 -8.17
N LEU A 99 14.56 -8.27 -7.04
CA LEU A 99 13.84 -9.19 -6.16
C LEU A 99 12.48 -9.61 -6.73
N MET A 100 11.83 -8.76 -7.55
CA MET A 100 10.51 -9.03 -8.11
C MET A 100 10.54 -10.18 -9.13
N SER A 101 9.44 -10.96 -9.15
CA SER A 101 9.17 -11.96 -10.18
C SER A 101 8.85 -11.29 -11.52
N GLU A 102 8.93 -12.03 -12.62
CA GLU A 102 8.63 -11.49 -13.96
C GLU A 102 7.17 -11.01 -14.13
N ASN A 103 6.25 -11.51 -13.31
CA ASN A 103 4.85 -11.05 -13.27
C ASN A 103 4.61 -10.05 -12.13
N GLY A 104 5.66 -9.64 -11.43
CA GLY A 104 5.59 -8.81 -10.24
C GLY A 104 5.14 -7.38 -10.54
N THR A 105 4.41 -6.80 -9.59
CA THR A 105 3.94 -5.42 -9.62
C THR A 105 4.47 -4.66 -8.40
N ILE A 106 4.87 -3.41 -8.61
CA ILE A 106 5.29 -2.49 -7.55
C ILE A 106 4.33 -1.31 -7.45
N TYR A 107 3.96 -0.99 -6.21
CA TYR A 107 3.19 0.18 -5.82
C TYR A 107 4.07 1.07 -4.95
N VAL A 108 4.33 2.29 -5.41
CA VAL A 108 5.12 3.30 -4.67
C VAL A 108 4.19 4.40 -4.24
N HIS A 109 3.91 4.45 -2.94
CA HIS A 109 3.06 5.46 -2.33
C HIS A 109 3.89 6.70 -2.00
N CYS A 110 3.39 7.87 -2.34
CA CYS A 110 4.04 9.14 -2.03
C CYS A 110 3.01 10.26 -1.92
N ASP A 111 3.42 11.36 -1.31
CA ASP A 111 2.67 12.60 -1.36
C ASP A 111 3.03 13.44 -2.60
N TRP A 112 2.40 14.58 -2.73
CA TRP A 112 2.59 15.51 -3.86
C TRP A 112 3.98 16.13 -3.97
N HIS A 113 4.83 16.06 -2.90
CA HIS A 113 6.15 16.66 -2.92
C HIS A 113 7.12 15.88 -3.80
N ARG A 114 7.05 14.56 -3.80
CA ARG A 114 8.04 13.67 -4.39
C ARG A 114 7.53 12.79 -5.54
N ASN A 115 6.24 12.83 -5.86
CA ASN A 115 5.65 11.99 -6.90
C ASN A 115 6.37 12.10 -8.26
N HIS A 116 6.69 13.31 -8.71
CA HIS A 116 7.38 13.55 -9.98
C HIS A 116 8.79 12.96 -10.03
N ILE A 117 9.53 13.03 -8.91
CA ILE A 117 10.87 12.42 -8.79
C ILE A 117 10.77 10.91 -8.80
N LEU A 118 9.87 10.34 -8.01
CA LEU A 118 9.68 8.89 -7.95
C LEU A 118 9.18 8.33 -9.27
N ARG A 119 8.30 9.04 -9.98
CA ARG A 119 7.87 8.67 -11.32
C ARG A 119 9.04 8.61 -12.29
N PHE A 120 9.91 9.63 -12.30
CA PHE A 120 11.09 9.66 -13.14
C PHE A 120 12.06 8.49 -12.82
N LEU A 121 12.31 8.21 -11.54
CA LEU A 121 13.15 7.09 -11.12
C LEU A 121 12.57 5.73 -11.53
N LEU A 122 11.26 5.58 -11.44
CA LEU A 122 10.58 4.35 -11.85
C LEU A 122 10.61 4.17 -13.38
N ASP A 123 10.46 5.24 -14.16
CA ASP A 123 10.63 5.21 -15.62
C ASP A 123 12.07 4.78 -15.98
N GLU A 124 13.10 5.29 -15.29
CA GLU A 124 14.50 4.93 -15.53
C GLU A 124 14.80 3.47 -15.18
N VAL A 125 14.29 2.99 -14.02
CA VAL A 125 14.60 1.65 -13.54
C VAL A 125 13.75 0.59 -14.23
N PHE A 126 12.44 0.78 -14.35
CA PHE A 126 11.50 -0.21 -14.89
C PHE A 126 11.30 -0.09 -16.41
N GLY A 127 11.50 1.10 -16.97
CA GLY A 127 11.10 1.48 -18.33
C GLY A 127 9.71 2.12 -18.34
N ALA A 128 9.56 3.23 -19.05
CA ALA A 128 8.29 3.96 -19.13
C ALA A 128 7.14 3.11 -19.70
N GLU A 129 7.45 2.13 -20.56
CA GLU A 129 6.50 1.17 -21.16
C GLU A 129 5.89 0.21 -20.13
N ASN A 130 6.51 0.07 -18.97
CA ASN A 130 6.04 -0.77 -17.88
C ASN A 130 5.17 -0.04 -16.85
N PHE A 131 4.94 1.26 -17.06
CA PHE A 131 3.99 2.04 -16.29
C PHE A 131 2.58 1.48 -16.44
N GLN A 132 1.85 1.38 -15.32
CA GLN A 132 0.48 0.87 -15.31
C GLN A 132 -0.52 1.96 -14.94
N ASN A 133 -0.35 2.59 -13.79
CA ASN A 133 -1.26 3.63 -13.29
C ASN A 133 -0.54 4.63 -12.39
N GLU A 134 -1.09 5.84 -12.33
CA GLU A 134 -0.90 6.79 -11.26
C GLU A 134 -2.23 6.94 -10.53
N ILE A 135 -2.34 6.30 -9.37
CA ILE A 135 -3.57 6.28 -8.58
C ILE A 135 -3.56 7.48 -7.63
N ILE A 136 -4.62 8.29 -7.69
CA ILE A 136 -4.81 9.42 -6.79
C ILE A 136 -5.73 8.99 -5.64
N TRP A 137 -5.16 8.74 -4.47
CA TRP A 137 -5.93 8.41 -3.29
C TRP A 137 -6.36 9.67 -2.57
N CYS A 138 -7.65 10.00 -2.71
CA CYS A 138 -8.26 11.19 -2.14
C CYS A 138 -8.85 10.90 -0.76
N TYR A 139 -8.70 11.86 0.16
CA TYR A 139 -9.26 11.76 1.50
C TYR A 139 -9.80 13.11 1.97
N THR A 140 -10.76 13.08 2.90
CA THR A 140 -11.39 14.28 3.45
C THR A 140 -10.67 14.76 4.71
N GLY A 141 -10.89 16.03 5.07
CA GLY A 141 -10.36 16.63 6.29
C GLY A 141 -10.53 18.15 6.29
N ALA A 142 -10.40 18.78 7.45
CA ALA A 142 -10.52 20.22 7.57
C ALA A 142 -9.50 20.97 6.70
N SER A 143 -9.93 22.06 6.05
CA SER A 143 -9.04 22.97 5.33
C SER A 143 -8.35 23.89 6.32
N GLN A 144 -7.03 24.02 6.19
CA GLN A 144 -6.21 24.92 7.03
C GLN A 144 -5.63 26.09 6.26
N THR A 145 -5.91 26.18 4.95
CA THR A 145 -5.38 27.25 4.09
C THR A 145 -6.49 28.06 3.43
N LYS A 146 -6.22 29.38 3.27
CA LYS A 146 -7.10 30.32 2.55
C LYS A 146 -6.44 30.89 1.30
N SER A 147 -5.21 30.52 1.00
CA SER A 147 -4.39 31.09 -0.08
C SER A 147 -4.24 30.15 -1.29
N ARG A 148 -4.61 28.87 -1.18
CA ARG A 148 -4.53 27.88 -2.25
C ARG A 148 -5.53 26.75 -2.01
N PHE A 149 -5.73 25.89 -3.01
CA PHE A 149 -6.51 24.67 -2.84
C PHE A 149 -5.85 23.75 -1.82
N THR A 150 -6.66 23.14 -0.95
CA THR A 150 -6.19 22.23 0.08
C THR A 150 -5.81 20.89 -0.54
N GLN A 151 -4.57 20.48 -0.32
CA GLN A 151 -4.06 19.18 -0.80
C GLN A 151 -4.62 18.08 0.10
N LYS A 152 -5.42 17.20 -0.46
CA LYS A 152 -6.12 16.10 0.22
C LYS A 152 -6.05 14.81 -0.58
N HIS A 153 -4.85 14.52 -1.09
CA HIS A 153 -4.57 13.28 -1.78
C HIS A 153 -3.11 12.88 -1.59
N ASP A 154 -2.87 11.61 -1.70
CA ASP A 154 -1.57 11.01 -1.95
C ASP A 154 -1.59 10.33 -3.32
N THR A 155 -0.43 10.07 -3.88
CA THR A 155 -0.25 9.42 -5.17
C THR A 155 0.34 8.03 -4.97
N ILE A 156 -0.15 7.03 -5.70
CA ILE A 156 0.40 5.68 -5.71
C ILE A 156 0.78 5.35 -7.15
N ILE A 157 2.08 5.25 -7.41
CA ILE A 157 2.62 4.99 -8.74
C ILE A 157 2.80 3.49 -8.92
N VAL A 158 2.29 2.94 -10.03
CA VAL A 158 2.23 1.50 -10.27
C VAL A 158 3.03 1.12 -11.51
N TYR A 159 3.98 0.19 -11.34
CA TYR A 159 4.76 -0.40 -12.42
C TYR A 159 4.72 -1.92 -12.35
N LYS A 160 4.83 -2.56 -13.50
CA LYS A 160 5.10 -4.01 -13.62
C LYS A 160 6.57 -4.25 -13.96
N LYS A 161 7.09 -5.44 -13.67
CA LYS A 161 8.47 -5.79 -14.04
C LYS A 161 8.58 -6.29 -15.47
N GLY A 162 7.78 -7.26 -15.85
CA GLY A 162 7.85 -7.92 -17.15
C GLY A 162 6.65 -7.63 -18.05
N VAL A 163 6.46 -8.44 -19.07
CA VAL A 163 5.41 -8.24 -20.09
C VAL A 163 4.01 -8.40 -19.49
N LYS A 164 3.84 -9.34 -18.57
CA LYS A 164 2.54 -9.64 -17.93
C LYS A 164 2.59 -9.24 -16.45
N SER A 165 1.45 -8.83 -15.90
CA SER A 165 1.24 -8.61 -14.48
C SER A 165 -0.09 -9.24 -14.06
N ILE A 166 -0.21 -9.54 -12.76
CA ILE A 166 -1.47 -10.00 -12.18
C ILE A 166 -2.37 -8.79 -11.99
N PHE A 167 -3.61 -8.88 -12.50
CA PHE A 167 -4.67 -7.92 -12.22
C PHE A 167 -6.02 -8.62 -12.05
N ASN A 168 -6.37 -8.89 -10.80
CA ASN A 168 -7.60 -9.59 -10.40
C ASN A 168 -8.76 -8.59 -10.32
N TRP A 169 -9.20 -8.08 -11.45
CA TRP A 169 -10.21 -7.03 -11.52
C TRP A 169 -11.54 -7.38 -10.83
N LYS A 170 -11.90 -8.67 -10.79
CA LYS A 170 -13.14 -9.13 -10.13
C LYS A 170 -13.12 -8.99 -8.61
N ASP A 171 -11.92 -9.03 -8.00
CA ASP A 171 -11.73 -9.00 -6.54
C ASP A 171 -11.70 -7.57 -5.98
N VAL A 172 -11.71 -6.57 -6.88
CA VAL A 172 -11.63 -5.15 -6.53
C VAL A 172 -12.79 -4.32 -7.04
N LEU A 173 -13.87 -4.96 -7.48
CA LEU A 173 -15.06 -4.27 -7.94
C LEU A 173 -15.68 -3.43 -6.82
N ILE A 174 -16.11 -2.22 -7.18
CA ILE A 174 -16.89 -1.33 -6.33
C ILE A 174 -18.33 -1.23 -6.84
N PRO A 175 -19.32 -0.96 -5.95
CA PRO A 175 -20.70 -0.77 -6.37
C PRO A 175 -20.84 0.37 -7.38
N TYR A 176 -21.77 0.24 -8.32
CA TYR A 176 -22.18 1.36 -9.15
C TYR A 176 -22.88 2.42 -8.30
N SER A 177 -22.71 3.70 -8.66
CA SER A 177 -23.49 4.77 -8.04
C SER A 177 -24.98 4.61 -8.37
N GLU A 178 -25.84 5.08 -7.46
CA GLU A 178 -27.31 5.08 -7.67
C GLU A 178 -27.67 5.83 -8.96
N GLU A 179 -26.95 6.92 -9.27
CA GLU A 179 -27.15 7.68 -10.50
C GLU A 179 -26.83 6.86 -11.76
N THR A 180 -25.75 6.05 -11.74
CA THR A 180 -25.39 5.16 -12.85
C THR A 180 -26.46 4.10 -13.04
N ILE A 181 -26.92 3.48 -11.95
CA ILE A 181 -28.00 2.48 -11.98
C ILE A 181 -29.29 3.11 -12.53
N ALA A 182 -29.68 4.30 -12.01
CA ALA A 182 -30.89 4.99 -12.46
C ALA A 182 -30.81 5.42 -13.92
N ARG A 183 -29.65 5.86 -14.40
CA ARG A 183 -29.43 6.22 -15.82
C ARG A 183 -29.53 4.99 -16.72
N THR A 184 -28.97 3.86 -16.33
CA THR A 184 -29.02 2.61 -17.09
C THR A 184 -30.45 2.10 -17.17
N ASN A 185 -31.21 2.17 -16.07
CA ASN A 185 -32.62 1.78 -16.03
C ASN A 185 -33.54 2.72 -16.84
N ARG A 186 -33.25 4.03 -16.91
CA ARG A 186 -33.99 5.01 -17.75
C ARG A 186 -33.69 4.84 -19.23
N GLY A 187 -32.48 4.45 -19.60
CA GLY A 187 -32.13 4.17 -21.00
C GLY A 187 -32.82 2.95 -21.60
N ALA A 188 -33.44 2.12 -20.75
CA ALA A 188 -34.24 0.98 -21.16
C ALA A 188 -35.73 1.37 -21.48
N GLY A 189 -36.20 2.56 -21.10
CA GLY A 189 -37.63 2.86 -21.13
C GLY A 189 -38.08 4.12 -21.88
N ASP A 190 -37.27 5.11 -22.21
CA ASP A 190 -37.79 6.44 -22.52
C ASP A 190 -37.41 7.06 -23.88
N ASN A 191 -36.57 6.43 -24.66
CA ASN A 191 -36.27 6.88 -26.03
C ASN A 191 -36.68 5.82 -27.06
N GLY A 192 -37.91 5.91 -27.54
CA GLY A 192 -38.51 5.10 -28.60
C GLY A 192 -37.76 5.09 -29.96
N LEU A 193 -36.41 5.08 -29.91
CA LEU A 193 -35.52 5.04 -31.07
C LEU A 193 -34.90 3.65 -31.32
N TYR A 194 -35.09 2.70 -30.43
CA TYR A 194 -34.66 1.30 -30.60
C TYR A 194 -35.75 0.35 -30.14
N GLY A 195 -36.68 0.09 -31.03
CA GLY A 195 -37.80 -0.84 -30.83
C GLY A 195 -37.39 -2.30 -31.06
N ASP A 196 -36.41 -2.79 -30.31
CA ASP A 196 -36.02 -4.19 -30.26
C ASP A 196 -36.01 -4.68 -28.83
N ASP A 197 -36.79 -5.74 -28.52
CA ASP A 197 -36.79 -6.43 -27.23
C ASP A 197 -35.38 -6.92 -26.82
N ASP A 198 -34.49 -7.15 -27.78
CA ASP A 198 -33.08 -7.45 -27.59
C ASP A 198 -32.24 -6.28 -27.00
N ALA A 199 -32.69 -5.04 -27.12
CA ALA A 199 -31.96 -3.89 -26.61
C ALA A 199 -32.07 -3.77 -25.09
N GLU A 200 -33.23 -4.19 -24.52
CA GLU A 200 -33.45 -4.17 -23.06
C GLU A 200 -32.58 -5.21 -22.35
N GLU A 201 -32.43 -6.38 -22.90
CA GLU A 201 -31.56 -7.44 -22.37
C GLU A 201 -30.07 -7.10 -22.54
N LYS A 202 -29.67 -6.51 -23.67
CA LYS A 202 -28.32 -5.99 -23.90
C LYS A 202 -27.97 -4.83 -22.99
N HIS A 203 -28.92 -3.97 -22.61
CA HIS A 203 -28.70 -2.86 -21.66
C HIS A 203 -28.56 -3.37 -20.21
N LYS A 204 -29.40 -4.30 -19.78
CA LYS A 204 -29.31 -4.97 -18.46
C LYS A 204 -27.97 -5.73 -18.30
N ASN A 205 -27.44 -6.28 -19.38
CA ASN A 205 -26.16 -7.00 -19.39
C ASN A 205 -24.91 -6.09 -19.48
N ARG A 206 -25.07 -4.76 -19.64
CA ARG A 206 -23.94 -3.80 -19.65
C ARG A 206 -23.34 -3.55 -18.28
N LEU A 207 -24.08 -3.76 -17.20
CA LEU A 207 -23.56 -3.64 -15.85
C LEU A 207 -23.03 -5.01 -15.40
N ASN A 208 -21.75 -5.08 -15.06
CA ASN A 208 -21.20 -6.27 -14.43
C ASN A 208 -21.97 -6.59 -13.15
N LYS A 209 -22.41 -7.84 -12.96
CA LYS A 209 -23.18 -8.28 -11.79
C LYS A 209 -22.52 -8.00 -10.43
N GLY A 210 -21.19 -7.74 -10.41
CA GLY A 210 -20.43 -7.49 -9.18
C GLY A 210 -20.07 -6.02 -8.95
N GLY A 211 -20.36 -5.11 -9.90
CA GLY A 211 -19.91 -3.71 -9.83
C GLY A 211 -18.95 -3.31 -10.95
N LYS A 212 -18.29 -2.17 -10.80
CA LYS A 212 -17.30 -1.65 -11.75
C LYS A 212 -15.89 -1.72 -11.18
N ILE A 213 -14.89 -1.79 -12.06
CA ILE A 213 -13.49 -1.58 -11.67
C ILE A 213 -13.37 -0.12 -11.19
N PRO A 214 -12.75 0.14 -10.03
CA PRO A 214 -12.50 1.52 -9.61
C PRO A 214 -11.63 2.25 -10.61
N GLU A 215 -11.90 3.53 -10.80
CA GLU A 215 -11.04 4.45 -11.55
C GLU A 215 -9.71 4.66 -10.81
N ASP A 216 -8.76 5.33 -11.43
CA ASP A 216 -7.45 5.66 -10.82
C ASP A 216 -7.50 6.83 -9.83
N TRP A 217 -8.69 7.34 -9.51
CA TRP A 217 -8.93 8.25 -8.39
C TRP A 217 -9.76 7.55 -7.30
N TRP A 218 -9.19 7.29 -6.15
CA TRP A 218 -9.89 6.56 -5.08
C TRP A 218 -10.42 7.53 -4.03
N THR A 219 -11.74 7.66 -3.94
CA THR A 219 -12.44 8.54 -3.00
C THR A 219 -13.26 7.78 -1.96
N ASP A 220 -13.38 6.46 -2.13
CA ASP A 220 -14.19 5.56 -1.32
C ASP A 220 -13.41 4.97 -0.12
N ILE A 221 -12.09 5.18 -0.06
CA ILE A 221 -11.23 4.76 1.04
C ILE A 221 -10.74 5.99 1.80
N ASN A 222 -11.21 6.19 3.03
CA ASN A 222 -10.76 7.31 3.86
C ASN A 222 -9.52 6.94 4.68
N ARG A 223 -8.77 7.97 5.12
CA ARG A 223 -7.72 7.81 6.13
C ARG A 223 -8.31 7.32 7.45
N ILE A 224 -7.48 6.67 8.27
CA ILE A 224 -7.87 6.24 9.61
C ILE A 224 -8.26 7.48 10.43
N GLN A 225 -9.50 7.50 10.90
CA GLN A 225 -10.00 8.56 11.75
C GLN A 225 -9.53 8.39 13.21
N GLY A 226 -9.57 9.48 13.99
CA GLY A 226 -9.04 9.52 15.35
C GLY A 226 -9.53 8.42 16.29
N ASN A 227 -10.76 7.92 16.10
CA ASN A 227 -11.40 6.88 16.90
C ASN A 227 -11.58 5.55 16.13
N GLY A 228 -10.91 5.37 14.98
CA GLY A 228 -11.01 4.13 14.19
C GLY A 228 -10.49 2.91 14.95
N LEU A 229 -11.23 1.79 14.90
CA LEU A 229 -10.89 0.53 15.57
C LEU A 229 -9.52 -0.04 15.16
N GLU A 230 -9.07 0.22 13.93
CA GLU A 230 -7.78 -0.24 13.43
C GLU A 230 -6.58 0.64 13.82
N LYS A 231 -6.83 1.75 14.56
CA LYS A 231 -5.79 2.72 14.90
C LYS A 231 -4.81 2.18 15.95
N LEU A 232 -3.54 2.10 15.57
CA LEU A 232 -2.45 1.65 16.44
C LEU A 232 -1.64 2.80 17.06
N ASN A 233 -2.09 4.08 16.90
CA ASN A 233 -1.32 5.28 17.27
C ASN A 233 0.07 5.39 16.61
N TYR A 234 0.24 4.77 15.45
CA TYR A 234 1.40 4.96 14.58
C TYR A 234 1.11 6.11 13.60
N PRO A 235 1.94 7.16 13.53
CA PRO A 235 1.59 8.42 12.85
C PRO A 235 1.26 8.28 11.37
N THR A 236 1.97 7.41 10.65
CA THR A 236 1.86 7.22 9.21
C THR A 236 1.07 5.97 8.82
N GLN A 237 0.30 5.39 9.76
CA GLN A 237 -0.46 4.17 9.51
C GLN A 237 -1.43 4.35 8.34
N LYS A 238 -1.33 3.48 7.33
CA LYS A 238 -2.28 3.41 6.22
C LYS A 238 -3.49 2.52 6.59
N PRO A 239 -4.69 2.80 6.06
CA PRO A 239 -5.88 1.99 6.31
C PRO A 239 -5.75 0.59 5.69
N GLN A 240 -6.32 -0.42 6.37
CA GLN A 240 -6.30 -1.81 5.89
C GLN A 240 -7.00 -1.93 4.52
N SER A 241 -8.12 -1.24 4.32
CA SER A 241 -8.87 -1.26 3.06
C SER A 241 -8.07 -0.81 1.83
N LEU A 242 -7.09 0.11 2.02
CA LEU A 242 -6.19 0.53 0.95
C LEU A 242 -5.29 -0.63 0.52
N LEU A 243 -4.63 -1.27 1.50
CA LEU A 243 -3.73 -2.40 1.23
C LEU A 243 -4.50 -3.64 0.77
N GLU A 244 -5.72 -3.84 1.26
CA GLU A 244 -6.60 -4.93 0.82
C GLU A 244 -6.90 -4.83 -0.68
N ARG A 245 -7.27 -3.64 -1.17
CA ARG A 245 -7.51 -3.41 -2.60
C ARG A 245 -6.26 -3.67 -3.43
N ILE A 246 -5.10 -3.15 -3.02
CA ILE A 246 -3.83 -3.33 -3.72
C ILE A 246 -3.42 -4.81 -3.77
N ILE A 247 -3.46 -5.50 -2.63
CA ILE A 247 -3.03 -6.89 -2.52
C ILE A 247 -3.97 -7.82 -3.31
N LYS A 248 -5.28 -7.61 -3.23
CA LYS A 248 -6.26 -8.36 -4.04
C LYS A 248 -6.08 -8.13 -5.54
N ALA A 249 -5.85 -6.88 -5.95
CA ALA A 249 -5.66 -6.54 -7.36
C ALA A 249 -4.45 -7.26 -7.97
N SER A 250 -3.32 -7.31 -7.26
CA SER A 250 -2.03 -7.63 -7.87
C SER A 250 -1.30 -8.82 -7.25
N SER A 251 -2.02 -9.69 -6.57
CA SER A 251 -1.50 -10.98 -6.07
C SER A 251 -2.58 -12.03 -5.93
N ASN A 252 -2.17 -13.31 -5.93
CA ASN A 252 -3.02 -14.44 -5.63
C ASN A 252 -2.72 -14.99 -4.22
N GLU A 253 -3.58 -15.85 -3.71
CA GLU A 253 -3.30 -16.59 -2.48
C GLU A 253 -2.01 -17.40 -2.62
N GLY A 254 -1.14 -17.34 -1.62
CA GLY A 254 0.17 -17.96 -1.62
C GLY A 254 1.30 -17.14 -2.25
N ASP A 255 1.00 -16.06 -3.01
CA ASP A 255 2.00 -15.15 -3.58
C ASP A 255 2.76 -14.39 -2.49
N LEU A 256 3.97 -13.94 -2.82
CA LEU A 256 4.87 -13.26 -1.89
C LEU A 256 4.76 -11.74 -2.01
N VAL A 257 4.29 -11.11 -0.93
CA VAL A 257 4.17 -9.65 -0.76
C VAL A 257 5.37 -9.13 0.03
N PHE A 258 5.99 -8.04 -0.43
CA PHE A 258 7.12 -7.41 0.23
C PHE A 258 6.91 -5.91 0.47
N ASP A 259 7.31 -5.46 1.67
CA ASP A 259 7.31 -4.05 2.07
C ASP A 259 8.55 -3.76 2.89
N CYS A 260 9.47 -2.95 2.33
CA CYS A 260 10.73 -2.60 2.99
C CYS A 260 10.69 -1.25 3.73
N PHE A 261 9.51 -0.63 3.82
CA PHE A 261 9.20 0.52 4.65
C PHE A 261 7.96 0.21 5.51
N MET A 262 8.01 -0.92 6.21
CA MET A 262 6.88 -1.62 6.79
C MET A 262 6.06 -0.80 7.79
N GLY A 263 6.70 0.10 8.56
CA GLY A 263 6.05 0.95 9.54
C GLY A 263 5.19 0.17 10.55
N SER A 264 3.90 0.44 10.57
CA SER A 264 2.94 -0.22 11.46
C SER A 264 2.52 -1.63 11.03
N GLY A 265 3.08 -2.17 9.93
CA GLY A 265 2.80 -3.51 9.43
C GLY A 265 1.42 -3.71 8.84
N THR A 266 0.83 -2.67 8.25
CA THR A 266 -0.49 -2.81 7.61
C THR A 266 -0.42 -3.77 6.43
N THR A 267 0.59 -3.64 5.57
CA THR A 267 0.82 -4.51 4.42
C THR A 267 0.92 -5.98 4.85
N GLN A 268 1.74 -6.28 5.86
CA GLN A 268 1.97 -7.64 6.36
C GLN A 268 0.72 -8.25 6.98
N SER A 269 0.01 -7.47 7.79
CA SER A 269 -1.23 -7.92 8.44
C SER A 269 -2.32 -8.24 7.42
N VAL A 270 -2.50 -7.39 6.40
CA VAL A 270 -3.48 -7.61 5.35
C VAL A 270 -3.07 -8.77 4.45
N ALA A 271 -1.80 -8.88 4.06
CA ALA A 271 -1.28 -10.00 3.29
C ALA A 271 -1.57 -11.34 3.99
N MET A 272 -1.30 -11.44 5.30
CA MET A 272 -1.60 -12.61 6.11
C MET A 272 -3.09 -12.94 6.13
N LYS A 273 -3.96 -11.96 6.38
CA LYS A 273 -5.43 -12.14 6.42
C LYS A 273 -6.00 -12.61 5.09
N LEU A 274 -5.34 -12.28 3.99
CA LEU A 274 -5.72 -12.66 2.64
C LEU A 274 -5.01 -13.95 2.13
N GLY A 275 -4.30 -14.68 2.99
CA GLY A 275 -3.63 -15.92 2.63
C GLY A 275 -2.35 -15.73 1.78
N ARG A 276 -1.79 -14.52 1.74
CA ARG A 276 -0.52 -14.25 1.05
C ARG A 276 0.66 -14.48 2.00
N ARG A 277 1.78 -14.88 1.44
CA ARG A 277 3.07 -14.88 2.13
C ARG A 277 3.59 -13.46 2.19
N PHE A 278 4.36 -13.12 3.23
CA PHE A 278 4.94 -11.79 3.30
C PHE A 278 6.36 -11.77 3.84
N ILE A 279 7.07 -10.73 3.45
CA ILE A 279 8.32 -10.26 4.06
C ILE A 279 8.14 -8.78 4.37
N GLY A 280 8.61 -8.32 5.53
CA GLY A 280 8.65 -6.93 5.92
C GLY A 280 10.03 -6.53 6.41
N ALA A 281 10.42 -5.27 6.20
CA ALA A 281 11.64 -4.72 6.78
C ALA A 281 11.40 -3.28 7.27
N ASP A 282 12.05 -2.93 8.36
CA ASP A 282 12.06 -1.57 8.89
C ASP A 282 13.33 -1.33 9.71
N ILE A 283 13.83 -0.10 9.66
CA ILE A 283 14.99 0.31 10.46
C ILE A 283 14.58 0.64 11.90
N ASN A 284 13.32 1.00 12.12
CA ASN A 284 12.80 1.41 13.40
C ASN A 284 12.36 0.23 14.26
N LEU A 285 12.97 0.06 15.42
CA LEU A 285 12.60 -0.98 16.38
C LEU A 285 11.15 -0.84 16.85
N GLY A 286 10.64 0.38 16.98
CA GLY A 286 9.24 0.64 17.36
C GLY A 286 8.25 0.16 16.29
N ALA A 287 8.60 0.28 15.01
CA ALA A 287 7.84 -0.29 13.90
C ALA A 287 7.80 -1.82 13.98
N ILE A 288 8.97 -2.46 14.19
CA ILE A 288 9.07 -3.91 14.37
C ILE A 288 8.19 -4.41 15.52
N GLN A 289 8.27 -3.75 16.69
CA GLN A 289 7.46 -4.12 17.86
C GLN A 289 5.96 -3.95 17.63
N THR A 290 5.57 -2.85 16.97
CA THR A 290 4.17 -2.57 16.64
C THR A 290 3.63 -3.60 15.66
N THR A 291 4.38 -3.87 14.60
CA THR A 291 4.03 -4.89 13.60
C THR A 291 3.92 -6.28 14.20
N THR A 292 4.87 -6.69 15.04
CA THR A 292 4.83 -7.99 15.72
C THR A 292 3.55 -8.15 16.55
N LYS A 293 3.18 -7.15 17.35
CA LYS A 293 1.94 -7.18 18.13
C LYS A 293 0.70 -7.27 17.23
N ARG A 294 0.69 -6.51 16.14
CA ARG A 294 -0.42 -6.52 15.17
C ARG A 294 -0.58 -7.88 14.51
N LEU A 295 0.52 -8.52 14.11
CA LEU A 295 0.49 -9.84 13.50
C LEU A 295 0.01 -10.92 14.46
N ILE A 296 0.45 -10.89 15.73
CA ILE A 296 -0.05 -11.81 16.76
C ILE A 296 -1.57 -11.64 16.95
N SER A 297 -2.08 -10.40 16.95
CA SER A 297 -3.54 -10.16 17.05
C SER A 297 -4.27 -10.68 15.81
N ALA A 298 -3.72 -10.46 14.61
CA ALA A 298 -4.32 -10.92 13.37
C ALA A 298 -4.30 -12.46 13.25
N MET A 299 -3.27 -13.15 13.78
CA MET A 299 -3.25 -14.61 13.87
C MET A 299 -4.39 -15.15 14.73
N LYS A 300 -4.61 -14.57 15.90
CA LYS A 300 -5.73 -14.95 16.79
C LYS A 300 -7.10 -14.78 16.11
N GLU A 301 -7.29 -13.67 15.39
CA GLU A 301 -8.52 -13.44 14.61
C GLU A 301 -8.74 -14.49 13.50
N LEU A 302 -7.66 -15.09 12.97
CA LEU A 302 -7.75 -16.15 11.96
C LEU A 302 -8.01 -17.52 12.58
N ASP A 303 -7.46 -17.79 13.76
CA ASP A 303 -7.66 -19.04 14.50
C ASP A 303 -9.09 -19.15 15.07
N ASP A 304 -9.74 -18.02 15.36
CA ASP A 304 -11.12 -17.93 15.88
C ASP A 304 -12.21 -18.07 14.79
N LYS A 305 -11.84 -18.14 13.50
CA LYS A 305 -12.73 -18.28 12.35
C LYS A 305 -12.75 -19.70 11.80
#